data_b8ce237d7ea6e848f6445b78f1f4c0e1
#
_entry.id   b8ce237d7ea6e848f6445b78f1f4c0e1
#
_cell.length_a   1.000
_cell.length_b   1.000
_cell.length_c   1.000
_cell.angle_alpha   90.00
_cell.angle_beta   90.00
_cell.angle_gamma   90.00
#
_symmetry.space_group_name_H-M   'P 1'
#
loop_
_entity.id
_entity.type
_entity.pdbx_description
1 polymer ?
#
loop_
_entity_poly.entity_id
_entity_poly.type
_entity_poly.pdbx_seq_one_letter_code
_entity_poly.pdbx_strand_id
1 'polypeptide(L)'
;MKMKKALVTVGTTKFEELVRAVDSPAFAEVLQKHGFQELVIQTGTGRYLPRKLVPHGQQAHVQGLLVRHLNFTSSLTELMSSCCLIISHAGSGSIFEALTCTSSSTRLVVVPNPNLMDNHQAELGQHLAAMGHLLICRCI
;
A
#
# COMPACT_ATOMS: atom_id res chain seq x y z
N MET A 1 10.03 -6.36 -20.52
CA MET A 1 9.92 -5.22 -19.57
C MET A 1 9.14 -5.64 -18.33
N LYS A 2 9.68 -5.34 -17.17
CA LYS A 2 9.01 -5.67 -15.92
C LYS A 2 7.83 -4.70 -15.69
N MET A 3 6.66 -5.24 -15.40
CA MET A 3 5.47 -4.44 -15.11
C MET A 3 5.69 -3.65 -13.81
N LYS A 4 5.39 -2.35 -13.81
CA LYS A 4 5.44 -1.52 -12.60
C LYS A 4 4.14 -1.69 -11.83
N LYS A 5 4.26 -2.25 -10.65
CA LYS A 5 3.12 -2.59 -9.79
C LYS A 5 3.29 -1.89 -8.45
N ALA A 6 2.18 -1.33 -7.94
CA ALA A 6 2.10 -0.73 -6.62
C ALA A 6 1.15 -1.54 -5.74
N LEU A 7 1.48 -1.66 -4.47
CA LEU A 7 0.65 -2.32 -3.48
C LEU A 7 0.38 -1.35 -2.33
N VAL A 8 -0.89 -1.26 -1.94
CA VAL A 8 -1.31 -0.62 -0.69
C VAL A 8 -1.78 -1.73 0.24
N THR A 9 -1.19 -1.85 1.42
CA THR A 9 -1.52 -2.94 2.34
C THR A 9 -1.76 -2.43 3.76
N VAL A 10 -2.77 -3.00 4.40
CA VAL A 10 -3.08 -2.74 5.81
C VAL A 10 -2.86 -3.98 6.69
N GLY A 11 -2.25 -5.04 6.12
CA GLY A 11 -1.95 -6.26 6.87
C GLY A 11 -3.21 -6.98 7.31
N THR A 12 -3.24 -7.42 8.57
CA THR A 12 -4.38 -8.14 9.15
C THR A 12 -5.35 -7.23 9.89
N THR A 13 -5.12 -5.94 9.86
CA THR A 13 -5.96 -4.93 10.52
C THR A 13 -6.80 -4.16 9.50
N LYS A 14 -7.26 -2.98 9.87
CA LYS A 14 -7.97 -2.06 8.99
C LYS A 14 -7.34 -0.67 9.07
N PHE A 15 -7.39 0.05 7.96
CA PHE A 15 -6.98 1.44 7.90
C PHE A 15 -7.80 2.12 6.81
N GLU A 16 -9.07 2.39 7.11
CA GLU A 16 -10.01 2.89 6.11
C GLU A 16 -9.63 4.26 5.56
N GLU A 17 -9.02 5.11 6.38
CA GLU A 17 -8.56 6.42 5.92
C GLU A 17 -7.51 6.28 4.81
N LEU A 18 -6.59 5.33 4.96
CA LEU A 18 -5.58 5.07 3.93
C LEU A 18 -6.25 4.54 2.66
N VAL A 19 -7.16 3.58 2.80
CA VAL A 19 -7.86 3.00 1.64
C VAL A 19 -8.66 4.09 0.91
N ARG A 20 -9.34 4.96 1.63
CA ARG A 20 -10.07 6.09 1.03
C ARG A 20 -9.15 7.05 0.32
N ALA A 21 -8.00 7.33 0.91
CA ALA A 21 -7.05 8.26 0.33
C ALA A 21 -6.50 7.78 -1.02
N VAL A 22 -6.23 6.47 -1.13
CA VAL A 22 -5.69 5.91 -2.38
C VAL A 22 -6.79 5.60 -3.40
N ASP A 23 -8.04 5.48 -2.96
CA ASP A 23 -9.20 5.29 -3.83
C ASP A 23 -9.64 6.65 -4.42
N SER A 24 -8.80 7.22 -5.28
CA SER A 24 -9.08 8.52 -5.87
C SER A 24 -8.49 8.62 -7.26
N PRO A 25 -9.17 9.36 -8.17
CA PRO A 25 -8.61 9.62 -9.51
C PRO A 25 -7.26 10.33 -9.45
N ALA A 26 -7.04 11.20 -8.46
CA ALA A 26 -5.78 11.92 -8.32
C ALA A 26 -4.63 10.96 -8.04
N PHE A 27 -4.83 9.99 -7.17
CA PHE A 27 -3.80 8.99 -6.87
C PHE A 27 -3.50 8.11 -8.09
N ALA A 28 -4.55 7.66 -8.78
CA ALA A 28 -4.41 6.88 -10.00
C ALA A 28 -3.62 7.65 -11.06
N GLU A 29 -3.89 8.94 -11.22
CA GLU A 29 -3.19 9.80 -12.16
C GLU A 29 -1.70 9.89 -11.83
N VAL A 30 -1.35 10.05 -10.57
CA VAL A 30 0.04 10.09 -10.13
C VAL A 30 0.76 8.79 -10.48
N LEU A 31 0.13 7.64 -10.22
CA LEU A 31 0.72 6.35 -10.58
C LEU A 31 0.91 6.22 -12.09
N GLN A 32 -0.07 6.65 -12.86
CA GLN A 32 0.01 6.59 -14.32
C GLN A 32 1.15 7.47 -14.87
N LYS A 33 1.32 8.65 -14.30
CA LYS A 33 2.41 9.56 -14.69
C LYS A 33 3.79 8.96 -14.45
N HIS A 34 3.91 8.11 -13.43
CA HIS A 34 5.15 7.44 -13.11
C HIS A 34 5.30 6.06 -13.76
N GLY A 35 4.42 5.74 -14.72
CA GLY A 35 4.52 4.53 -15.50
C GLY A 35 3.99 3.26 -14.85
N PHE A 36 3.23 3.39 -13.75
CA PHE A 36 2.63 2.23 -13.10
C PHE A 36 1.52 1.65 -13.96
N GLN A 37 1.44 0.32 -13.98
CA GLN A 37 0.48 -0.42 -14.79
C GLN A 37 -0.56 -1.16 -13.94
N GLU A 38 -0.25 -1.39 -12.66
CA GLU A 38 -1.16 -2.08 -11.76
C GLU A 38 -1.09 -1.48 -10.35
N LEU A 39 -2.26 -1.38 -9.72
CA LEU A 39 -2.41 -1.00 -8.31
C LEU A 39 -3.24 -2.06 -7.61
N VAL A 40 -2.69 -2.65 -6.55
CA VAL A 40 -3.40 -3.62 -5.72
C VAL A 40 -3.64 -2.97 -4.36
N ILE A 41 -4.90 -2.98 -3.91
CA ILE A 41 -5.29 -2.43 -2.61
C ILE A 41 -5.77 -3.59 -1.73
N GLN A 42 -5.02 -3.87 -0.68
CA GLN A 42 -5.37 -4.92 0.28
C GLN A 42 -6.02 -4.24 1.48
N THR A 43 -7.31 -4.51 1.67
CA THR A 43 -8.19 -3.74 2.56
C THR A 43 -8.29 -4.29 3.99
N GLY A 44 -7.83 -5.52 4.23
CA GLY A 44 -7.88 -6.14 5.56
C GLY A 44 -9.30 -6.33 6.05
N THR A 45 -9.55 -5.99 7.32
CA THR A 45 -10.86 -6.11 7.95
C THR A 45 -11.74 -4.87 7.77
N GLY A 46 -11.25 -3.85 7.07
CA GLY A 46 -12.00 -2.62 6.83
C GLY A 46 -13.26 -2.88 6.00
N ARG A 47 -14.29 -2.09 6.28
CA ARG A 47 -15.57 -2.19 5.55
C ARG A 47 -15.59 -1.34 4.29
N TYR A 48 -14.76 -0.30 4.24
CA TYR A 48 -14.67 0.52 3.04
C TYR A 48 -13.93 -0.25 1.96
N LEU A 49 -14.56 -0.42 0.81
CA LEU A 49 -13.93 -1.01 -0.37
C LEU A 49 -13.74 0.07 -1.43
N PRO A 50 -12.65 0.00 -2.19
CA PRO A 50 -12.43 0.94 -3.28
C PRO A 50 -13.63 0.96 -4.24
N ARG A 51 -14.25 2.12 -4.39
CA ARG A 51 -15.45 2.28 -5.23
C ARG A 51 -15.32 3.39 -6.26
N LYS A 52 -14.42 4.35 -6.02
CA LYS A 52 -14.18 5.42 -6.98
C LYS A 52 -13.37 4.93 -8.16
N LEU A 53 -12.33 4.13 -7.90
CA LEU A 53 -11.51 3.53 -8.93
C LEU A 53 -12.10 2.21 -9.44
N VAL A 54 -12.81 1.47 -8.59
CA VAL A 54 -13.43 0.19 -8.92
C VAL A 54 -14.91 0.25 -8.57
N PRO A 55 -15.73 0.87 -9.45
CA PRO A 55 -17.15 1.03 -9.14
C PRO A 55 -17.95 -0.28 -9.13
N HIS A 56 -17.46 -1.31 -9.80
CA HIS A 56 -18.13 -2.61 -9.87
C HIS A 56 -17.13 -3.73 -9.72
N GLY A 57 -17.44 -4.71 -8.86
CA GLY A 57 -16.59 -5.89 -8.68
C GLY A 57 -15.31 -5.61 -7.93
N GLN A 58 -14.26 -6.34 -8.29
CA GLN A 58 -12.98 -6.32 -7.59
C GLN A 58 -11.84 -5.73 -8.39
N GLN A 59 -12.06 -5.43 -9.65
CA GLN A 59 -11.04 -4.82 -10.49
C GLN A 59 -11.65 -3.97 -11.60
N ALA A 60 -10.89 -3.00 -12.06
CA ALA A 60 -11.26 -2.12 -13.16
C ALA A 60 -9.99 -1.56 -13.82
N HIS A 61 -10.11 -1.16 -15.07
CA HIS A 61 -9.06 -0.42 -15.76
C HIS A 61 -9.39 1.06 -15.71
N VAL A 62 -8.43 1.86 -15.28
CA VAL A 62 -8.55 3.31 -15.17
C VAL A 62 -7.45 3.93 -16.01
N GLN A 63 -7.76 4.29 -17.25
CA GLN A 63 -6.81 4.92 -18.19
C GLN A 63 -5.48 4.15 -18.29
N GLY A 64 -5.55 2.83 -18.47
CA GLY A 64 -4.37 1.99 -18.60
C GLY A 64 -3.80 1.44 -17.29
N LEU A 65 -4.31 1.88 -16.16
CA LEU A 65 -3.93 1.34 -14.86
C LEU A 65 -4.95 0.27 -14.45
N LEU A 66 -4.48 -0.95 -14.23
CA LEU A 66 -5.33 -2.00 -13.66
C LEU A 66 -5.38 -1.81 -12.14
N VAL A 67 -6.57 -1.54 -11.62
CA VAL A 67 -6.80 -1.39 -10.18
C VAL A 67 -7.60 -2.58 -9.69
N ARG A 68 -7.11 -3.26 -8.66
CA ARG A 68 -7.84 -4.35 -8.04
C ARG A 68 -7.71 -4.29 -6.53
N HIS A 69 -8.70 -4.83 -5.82
CA HIS A 69 -8.66 -4.88 -4.37
C HIS A 69 -9.01 -6.26 -3.86
N LEU A 70 -8.50 -6.57 -2.67
CA LEU A 70 -8.75 -7.83 -1.98
C LEU A 70 -8.67 -7.60 -0.47
N ASN A 71 -9.30 -8.48 0.30
CA ASN A 71 -9.28 -8.37 1.75
C ASN A 71 -7.99 -8.96 2.31
N PHE A 72 -7.73 -10.22 2.03
CA PHE A 72 -6.55 -10.95 2.49
C PHE A 72 -6.03 -11.85 1.39
N THR A 73 -4.76 -12.19 1.47
CA THR A 73 -4.15 -13.16 0.57
C THR A 73 -3.13 -13.99 1.34
N SER A 74 -3.05 -15.29 1.02
CA SER A 74 -2.02 -16.17 1.56
C SER A 74 -0.67 -15.95 0.88
N SER A 75 -0.64 -15.19 -0.21
CA SER A 75 0.57 -14.94 -1.00
C SER A 75 1.00 -13.47 -0.95
N LEU A 76 0.84 -12.80 0.21
CA LEU A 76 1.22 -11.40 0.36
C LEU A 76 2.72 -11.20 0.11
N THR A 77 3.55 -12.12 0.58
CA THR A 77 5.00 -12.07 0.36
C THR A 77 5.36 -12.08 -1.13
N GLU A 78 4.72 -12.95 -1.90
CA GLU A 78 4.92 -12.99 -3.35
C GLU A 78 4.44 -11.70 -4.01
N LEU A 79 3.28 -11.19 -3.57
CA LEU A 79 2.74 -9.94 -4.08
C LEU A 79 3.70 -8.78 -3.80
N MET A 80 4.21 -8.67 -2.57
CA MET A 80 5.18 -7.65 -2.21
C MET A 80 6.45 -7.71 -3.07
N SER A 81 6.97 -8.92 -3.30
CA SER A 81 8.20 -9.11 -4.07
C SER A 81 8.04 -8.73 -5.55
N SER A 82 6.80 -8.72 -6.06
CA SER A 82 6.52 -8.32 -7.44
C SER A 82 6.32 -6.81 -7.61
N CYS A 83 6.26 -6.06 -6.53
CA CYS A 83 5.97 -4.63 -6.56
C CYS A 83 7.23 -3.78 -6.53
N CYS A 84 7.17 -2.61 -7.16
CA CYS A 84 8.24 -1.62 -7.06
C CYS A 84 7.87 -0.45 -6.13
N LEU A 85 6.61 -0.41 -5.68
CA LEU A 85 6.15 0.53 -4.65
C LEU A 85 5.22 -0.20 -3.70
N ILE A 86 5.49 -0.09 -2.40
CA ILE A 86 4.62 -0.61 -1.36
C ILE A 86 4.27 0.54 -0.42
N ILE A 87 2.97 0.79 -0.27
CA ILE A 87 2.45 1.73 0.72
C ILE A 87 1.80 0.88 1.81
N SER A 88 2.38 0.91 2.99
CA SER A 88 1.98 0.02 4.09
C SER A 88 1.57 0.83 5.31
N HIS A 89 0.59 0.31 6.04
CA HIS A 89 0.35 0.79 7.41
C HIS A 89 1.61 0.54 8.26
N ALA A 90 1.71 1.21 9.40
CA ALA A 90 2.92 1.16 10.23
C ALA A 90 2.97 -0.05 11.18
N GLY A 91 2.34 -1.17 10.82
CA GLY A 91 2.44 -2.40 11.59
C GLY A 91 3.82 -3.01 11.45
N SER A 92 4.45 -3.37 12.57
CA SER A 92 5.82 -3.88 12.57
C SER A 92 5.99 -5.14 11.73
N GLY A 93 5.02 -6.07 11.79
CA GLY A 93 5.06 -7.28 10.99
C GLY A 93 5.07 -7.01 9.50
N SER A 94 4.19 -6.09 9.04
CA SER A 94 4.12 -5.73 7.63
C SER A 94 5.39 -5.02 7.17
N ILE A 95 5.96 -4.13 8.00
CA ILE A 95 7.21 -3.44 7.67
C ILE A 95 8.35 -4.44 7.51
N PHE A 96 8.53 -5.34 8.48
CA PHE A 96 9.61 -6.34 8.39
C PHE A 96 9.40 -7.29 7.22
N GLU A 97 8.16 -7.71 6.98
CA GLU A 97 7.86 -8.56 5.83
C GLU A 97 8.24 -7.86 4.52
N ALA A 98 7.86 -6.59 4.36
CA ALA A 98 8.19 -5.82 3.17
C ALA A 98 9.71 -5.67 3.01
N LEU A 99 10.44 -5.38 4.08
CA LEU A 99 11.88 -5.19 4.02
C LEU A 99 12.63 -6.49 3.69
N THR A 100 12.09 -7.65 4.09
CA THR A 100 12.74 -8.93 3.86
C THR A 100 12.45 -9.53 2.49
N CYS A 101 11.29 -9.26 1.89
CA CYS A 101 10.90 -9.88 0.63
C CYS A 101 11.06 -8.97 -0.59
N THR A 102 11.52 -7.75 -0.42
CA THR A 102 11.69 -6.81 -1.53
C THR A 102 13.16 -6.53 -1.82
N SER A 103 13.43 -6.09 -3.05
CA SER A 103 14.77 -5.72 -3.48
C SER A 103 15.05 -4.24 -3.18
N SER A 104 16.29 -3.82 -3.38
CA SER A 104 16.66 -2.41 -3.21
C SER A 104 15.97 -1.47 -4.21
N SER A 105 15.41 -2.03 -5.28
CA SER A 105 14.66 -1.23 -6.27
C SER A 105 13.22 -0.95 -5.84
N THR A 106 12.73 -1.61 -4.78
CA THR A 106 11.39 -1.39 -4.26
C THR A 106 11.40 -0.23 -3.28
N ARG A 107 10.45 0.70 -3.46
CA ARG A 107 10.24 1.81 -2.52
C ARG A 107 9.17 1.42 -1.51
N LEU A 108 9.45 1.63 -0.24
CA LEU A 108 8.51 1.38 0.85
C LEU A 108 8.12 2.71 1.50
N VAL A 109 6.82 2.98 1.50
CA VAL A 109 6.23 4.15 2.16
C VAL A 109 5.37 3.64 3.30
N VAL A 110 5.63 4.13 4.50
CA VAL A 110 4.89 3.72 5.70
C VAL A 110 3.97 4.86 6.13
N VAL A 111 2.71 4.53 6.37
CA VAL A 111 1.68 5.48 6.79
C VAL A 111 1.18 5.08 8.17
N PRO A 112 1.58 5.79 9.24
CA PRO A 112 1.06 5.51 10.58
C PRO A 112 -0.43 5.82 10.67
N ASN A 113 -1.18 4.97 11.38
CA ASN A 113 -2.60 5.18 11.63
C ASN A 113 -2.77 5.96 12.93
N PRO A 114 -3.22 7.23 12.88
CA PRO A 114 -3.34 8.06 14.08
C PRO A 114 -4.42 7.57 15.06
N ASN A 115 -5.35 6.73 14.58
CA ASN A 115 -6.41 6.17 15.42
C ASN A 115 -5.95 4.97 16.23
N LEU A 116 -4.82 4.37 15.89
CA LEU A 116 -4.19 3.34 16.68
C LEU A 116 -3.21 4.01 17.63
N MET A 117 -3.54 4.03 18.92
CA MET A 117 -2.79 4.74 19.95
C MET A 117 -1.46 4.06 20.31
N ASP A 118 -0.88 3.35 19.37
CA ASP A 118 0.38 2.67 19.59
C ASP A 118 1.53 3.52 19.05
N ASN A 119 2.13 4.31 19.91
CA ASN A 119 3.28 5.12 19.59
C ASN A 119 4.48 4.30 19.12
N HIS A 120 4.52 3.01 19.48
CA HIS A 120 5.63 2.14 19.10
C HIS A 120 5.69 1.93 17.57
N GLN A 121 4.53 1.89 16.90
CA GLN A 121 4.51 1.75 15.44
C GLN A 121 5.14 2.97 14.75
N ALA A 122 4.78 4.18 15.22
CA ALA A 122 5.35 5.41 14.70
C ALA A 122 6.86 5.50 14.99
N GLU A 123 7.27 5.11 16.19
CA GLU A 123 8.69 5.12 16.58
C GLU A 123 9.52 4.18 15.72
N LEU A 124 9.03 2.96 15.49
CA LEU A 124 9.73 1.99 14.65
C LEU A 124 9.87 2.52 13.22
N GLY A 125 8.79 3.05 12.65
CA GLY A 125 8.81 3.60 11.31
C GLY A 125 9.79 4.75 11.19
N GLN A 126 9.80 5.67 12.16
CA GLN A 126 10.73 6.80 12.18
C GLN A 126 12.17 6.34 12.28
N HIS A 127 12.44 5.36 13.10
CA HIS A 127 13.79 4.82 13.26
C HIS A 127 14.30 4.21 11.95
N LEU A 128 13.47 3.39 11.29
CA LEU A 128 13.83 2.77 10.02
C LEU A 128 13.95 3.80 8.90
N ALA A 129 13.12 4.85 8.91
CA ALA A 129 13.23 5.94 7.95
C ALA A 129 14.54 6.70 8.10
N ALA A 130 14.95 6.96 9.35
CA ALA A 130 16.21 7.63 9.64
C ALA A 130 17.41 6.80 9.15
N MET A 131 17.25 5.48 9.12
CA MET A 131 18.27 4.57 8.60
C MET A 131 18.23 4.40 7.07
N GLY A 132 17.29 5.06 6.39
CA GLY A 132 17.17 5.01 4.93
C GLY A 132 16.45 3.78 4.39
N HIS A 133 15.78 3.00 5.23
CA HIS A 133 15.10 1.77 4.81
C HIS A 133 13.71 2.01 4.21
N LEU A 134 13.07 3.12 4.57
CA LEU A 134 11.71 3.42 4.11
C LEU A 134 11.43 4.92 4.22
N LEU A 135 10.29 5.36 3.67
CA LEU A 135 9.78 6.70 3.81
C LEU A 135 8.53 6.68 4.69
N ILE A 136 8.34 7.72 5.50
CA ILE A 136 7.13 7.88 6.31
C ILE A 136 6.26 8.96 5.69
N CYS A 137 4.97 8.64 5.53
CA CYS A 137 3.97 9.58 5.09
C CYS A 137 2.84 9.63 6.11
N ARG A 138 2.38 10.81 6.47
CA ARG A 138 1.22 10.96 7.34
C ARG A 138 -0.03 11.08 6.50
N CYS A 139 -1.04 10.30 6.86
CA CYS A 139 -2.35 10.42 6.27
C CYS A 139 -3.05 11.63 6.89
N ILE A 140 -3.45 12.57 6.08
CA ILE A 140 -4.12 13.78 6.51
C ILE A 140 -5.63 13.55 6.52
#